data_347fc4b8db3f7b08351d33c872bde8bd
#
_entry.id   347fc4b8db3f7b08351d33c872bde8bd
#
_cell.length_a   1.000
_cell.length_b   1.000
_cell.length_c   1.000
_cell.angle_alpha   90.00
_cell.angle_beta   90.00
_cell.angle_gamma   90.00
#
_symmetry.space_group_name_H-M   'P 1'
#
loop_
_entity.id
_entity.type
_entity.pdbx_description
1 polymer ?
#
loop_
_entity_poly.entity_id
_entity_poly.type
_entity_poly.pdbx_seq_one_letter_code
_entity_poly.pdbx_strand_id
1 'polypeptide(L)'
;LRPHDNLVEQVPTQAYSNYNKLEIEETKKNNQYSFLNIIHQDNINDQKKRFESIKVQLGSFIDKAILIKEDKPAIYVYTQTIKNMEFTGIICAIDLNDYKNQKIKVHEKTIEKRELLFAKYLSITKIYAEPVLITHDSNYAYTKHINKANLLYDFTTQDKVQHKIWKISEKKEIKKITNHFKNIEYLYIADGHHRMASSSRVTDNNLCLAYILPKKELQIYPFHRAVTTKYPSEDIITKIRQTTQVQYIKKPTKNSKNIEFYFQKKWYSVNTEIRKDALDNLLVNKLLNQILKPIFNIKDERNNKNIRFI
;
A
#
# COMPACT_ATOMS: atom_id res chain seq x y z
N LEU A 1 -10.13 17.02 -2.02
CA LEU A 1 -9.18 17.99 -1.46
C LEU A 1 -7.81 17.78 -2.09
N ARG A 2 -7.06 18.86 -2.27
CA ARG A 2 -5.68 18.86 -2.76
C ARG A 2 -4.87 19.96 -2.08
N PRO A 3 -3.54 19.86 -2.00
CA PRO A 3 -2.71 20.96 -1.55
C PRO A 3 -2.89 22.23 -2.39
N HIS A 4 -2.68 23.39 -1.77
CA HIS A 4 -2.50 24.64 -2.54
C HIS A 4 -1.25 24.52 -3.42
N ASP A 5 -1.26 25.11 -4.61
CA ASP A 5 -0.21 24.93 -5.61
C ASP A 5 1.20 25.28 -5.08
N ASN A 6 1.31 26.31 -4.23
CA ASN A 6 2.56 26.71 -3.60
C ASN A 6 3.00 25.83 -2.41
N LEU A 7 2.17 24.87 -1.99
CA LEU A 7 2.42 24.02 -0.81
C LEU A 7 2.50 22.53 -1.17
N VAL A 8 2.47 22.20 -2.47
CA VAL A 8 2.41 20.81 -2.94
C VAL A 8 3.59 19.96 -2.48
N GLU A 9 4.77 20.55 -2.30
CA GLU A 9 5.97 19.84 -1.80
C GLU A 9 6.00 19.70 -0.27
N GLN A 10 5.20 20.51 0.44
CA GLN A 10 5.25 20.60 1.89
C GLN A 10 4.14 19.78 2.59
N VAL A 11 2.99 19.62 1.91
CA VAL A 11 1.84 18.93 2.49
C VAL A 11 1.98 17.41 2.47
N PRO A 12 2.40 16.75 1.38
CA PRO A 12 2.46 15.30 1.32
C PRO A 12 3.46 14.70 2.32
N THR A 13 3.16 13.50 2.78
CA THR A 13 3.99 12.73 3.70
C THR A 13 4.16 11.32 3.17
N GLN A 14 5.17 10.61 3.64
CA GLN A 14 5.25 9.16 3.47
C GLN A 14 4.12 8.46 4.24
N ALA A 15 3.98 7.14 4.03
CA ALA A 15 3.07 6.33 4.84
C ALA A 15 3.41 6.49 6.34
N TYR A 16 2.39 6.63 7.17
CA TYR A 16 2.55 6.86 8.62
C TYR A 16 3.46 5.81 9.30
N SER A 17 3.41 4.56 8.84
CA SER A 17 4.24 3.46 9.33
C SER A 17 5.75 3.65 9.07
N ASN A 18 6.14 4.57 8.20
CA ASN A 18 7.54 4.82 7.84
C ASN A 18 8.23 5.81 8.78
N TYR A 19 7.47 6.40 9.72
CA TYR A 19 8.00 7.35 10.69
C TYR A 19 8.12 6.71 12.07
N ASN A 20 9.23 7.00 12.75
CA ASN A 20 9.28 6.80 14.20
C ASN A 20 8.73 8.05 14.93
N LYS A 21 8.55 7.95 16.25
CA LYS A 21 7.94 9.04 17.05
C LYS A 21 8.74 10.35 16.99
N LEU A 22 10.08 10.27 17.03
CA LEU A 22 10.94 11.45 16.98
C LEU A 22 10.85 12.15 15.62
N GLU A 23 10.87 11.38 14.53
CA GLU A 23 10.71 11.90 13.16
C GLU A 23 9.38 12.62 12.96
N ILE A 24 8.30 12.10 13.54
CA ILE A 24 6.98 12.74 13.49
C ILE A 24 7.03 14.10 14.20
N GLU A 25 7.52 14.14 15.44
CA GLU A 25 7.59 15.39 16.22
C GLU A 25 8.49 16.42 15.54
N GLU A 26 9.64 16.00 15.01
CA GLU A 26 10.55 16.86 14.26
C GLU A 26 9.91 17.38 12.97
N THR A 27 9.24 16.52 12.20
CA THR A 27 8.55 16.93 10.98
C THR A 27 7.45 17.95 11.29
N LYS A 28 6.63 17.72 12.31
CA LYS A 28 5.58 18.65 12.72
C LYS A 28 6.12 20.00 13.18
N LYS A 29 7.25 20.00 13.90
CA LYS A 29 7.91 21.23 14.37
C LYS A 29 8.48 22.06 13.23
N ASN A 30 9.11 21.40 12.24
CA ASN A 30 9.82 22.06 11.15
C ASN A 30 8.92 22.38 9.94
N ASN A 31 7.76 21.73 9.83
CA ASN A 31 6.82 21.93 8.72
C ASN A 31 5.37 21.99 9.21
N GLN A 32 4.88 23.21 9.40
CA GLN A 32 3.49 23.46 9.83
C GLN A 32 2.43 23.03 8.79
N TYR A 33 2.82 22.83 7.53
CA TYR A 33 1.94 22.43 6.43
C TYR A 33 1.86 20.92 6.24
N SER A 34 2.75 20.16 6.91
CA SER A 34 2.78 18.71 6.80
C SER A 34 1.43 18.07 7.16
N PHE A 35 0.98 17.13 6.34
CA PHE A 35 -0.24 16.36 6.59
C PHE A 35 -0.21 15.60 7.92
N LEU A 36 0.98 15.33 8.48
CA LEU A 36 1.14 14.77 9.83
C LEU A 36 0.50 15.65 10.91
N ASN A 37 0.42 16.98 10.72
CA ASN A 37 -0.27 17.86 11.66
C ASN A 37 -1.78 17.60 11.74
N ILE A 38 -2.36 17.03 10.69
CA ILE A 38 -3.78 16.61 10.68
C ILE A 38 -3.92 15.24 11.33
N ILE A 39 -3.20 14.24 10.84
CA ILE A 39 -3.48 12.82 11.16
C ILE A 39 -2.84 12.34 12.46
N HIS A 40 -1.74 12.96 12.92
CA HIS A 40 -1.05 12.56 14.13
C HIS A 40 -1.51 13.37 15.35
N GLN A 41 -2.45 12.81 16.10
CA GLN A 41 -3.04 13.37 17.33
C GLN A 41 -2.87 12.39 18.51
N ASP A 42 -1.71 11.74 18.62
CA ASP A 42 -1.45 10.65 19.59
C ASP A 42 -1.32 11.12 21.02
N ASN A 43 -1.19 12.43 21.25
CA ASN A 43 -1.28 13.05 22.58
C ASN A 43 -2.69 12.95 23.19
N ILE A 44 -3.71 12.58 22.42
CA ILE A 44 -5.10 12.41 22.88
C ILE A 44 -5.37 10.91 23.07
N ASN A 45 -5.49 10.48 24.34
CA ASN A 45 -5.72 9.08 24.70
C ASN A 45 -7.10 8.56 24.29
N ASP A 46 -8.15 9.39 24.42
CA ASP A 46 -9.49 9.01 23.99
C ASP A 46 -9.59 8.95 22.47
N GLN A 47 -9.95 7.79 21.98
CA GLN A 47 -9.98 7.51 20.54
C GLN A 47 -10.99 8.38 19.77
N LYS A 48 -12.18 8.61 20.34
CA LYS A 48 -13.21 9.44 19.72
C LYS A 48 -12.76 10.89 19.63
N LYS A 49 -12.26 11.43 20.73
CA LYS A 49 -11.70 12.80 20.79
C LYS A 49 -10.52 12.97 19.83
N ARG A 50 -9.68 11.93 19.68
CA ARG A 50 -8.58 11.92 18.71
C ARG A 50 -9.10 12.07 17.27
N PHE A 51 -10.13 11.31 16.89
CA PHE A 51 -10.72 11.40 15.55
C PHE A 51 -11.44 12.73 15.33
N GLU A 52 -12.09 13.26 16.33
CA GLU A 52 -12.70 14.60 16.30
C GLU A 52 -11.63 15.70 16.14
N SER A 53 -10.50 15.58 16.83
CA SER A 53 -9.35 16.49 16.65
C SER A 53 -8.79 16.46 15.23
N ILE A 54 -8.65 15.27 14.62
CA ILE A 54 -8.23 15.13 13.23
C ILE A 54 -9.20 15.89 12.30
N LYS A 55 -10.51 15.77 12.53
CA LYS A 55 -11.53 16.49 11.75
C LYS A 55 -11.40 18.01 11.89
N VAL A 56 -11.15 18.48 13.12
CA VAL A 56 -10.94 19.92 13.41
C VAL A 56 -9.68 20.44 12.70
N GLN A 57 -8.57 19.70 12.78
CA GLN A 57 -7.33 20.09 12.10
C GLN A 57 -7.48 20.11 10.57
N LEU A 58 -8.21 19.15 9.99
CA LEU A 58 -8.55 19.19 8.57
C LEU A 58 -9.33 20.47 8.22
N GLY A 59 -10.35 20.83 9.01
CA GLY A 59 -11.10 22.07 8.84
C GLY A 59 -10.16 23.28 8.84
N SER A 60 -9.27 23.39 9.82
CA SER A 60 -8.27 24.46 9.89
C SER A 60 -7.38 24.55 8.66
N PHE A 61 -6.97 23.42 8.07
CA PHE A 61 -6.16 23.39 6.84
C PHE A 61 -6.96 23.88 5.62
N ILE A 62 -8.27 23.61 5.58
CA ILE A 62 -9.15 24.09 4.52
C ILE A 62 -9.39 25.60 4.69
N ASP A 63 -9.71 26.06 5.91
CA ASP A 63 -9.98 27.48 6.21
C ASP A 63 -8.77 28.37 5.92
N LYS A 64 -7.56 27.86 6.14
CA LYS A 64 -6.29 28.52 5.82
C LYS A 64 -5.87 28.36 4.37
N ALA A 65 -6.68 27.75 3.51
CA ALA A 65 -6.38 27.43 2.12
C ALA A 65 -5.07 26.62 1.92
N ILE A 66 -4.61 25.87 2.93
CA ILE A 66 -3.51 24.91 2.79
C ILE A 66 -3.97 23.74 1.94
N LEU A 67 -5.20 23.29 2.18
CA LEU A 67 -5.92 22.32 1.35
C LEU A 67 -7.09 23.00 0.63
N ILE A 68 -7.20 22.77 -0.67
CA ILE A 68 -8.25 23.33 -1.52
C ILE A 68 -9.26 22.23 -1.84
N LYS A 69 -10.54 22.55 -1.71
CA LYS A 69 -11.63 21.70 -2.17
C LYS A 69 -11.88 21.96 -3.65
N GLU A 70 -11.95 20.90 -4.44
CA GLU A 70 -12.30 21.01 -5.85
C GLU A 70 -13.77 21.30 -6.04
N ASP A 71 -14.09 22.19 -7.00
CA ASP A 71 -15.48 22.60 -7.29
C ASP A 71 -16.25 21.54 -8.09
N LYS A 72 -15.53 20.71 -8.85
CA LYS A 72 -16.11 19.68 -9.71
C LYS A 72 -15.46 18.34 -9.48
N PRO A 73 -16.23 17.23 -9.60
CA PRO A 73 -15.64 15.90 -9.61
C PRO A 73 -14.59 15.74 -10.70
N ALA A 74 -13.50 15.05 -10.38
CA ALA A 74 -12.42 14.79 -11.32
C ALA A 74 -11.81 13.39 -11.09
N ILE A 75 -11.19 12.86 -12.14
CA ILE A 75 -10.24 11.74 -12.07
C ILE A 75 -8.86 12.35 -12.25
N TYR A 76 -7.87 11.83 -11.51
CA TYR A 76 -6.50 12.30 -11.64
C TYR A 76 -5.66 11.20 -12.25
N VAL A 77 -4.96 11.50 -13.35
CA VAL A 77 -3.85 10.64 -13.78
C VAL A 77 -2.66 10.98 -12.91
N TYR A 78 -2.06 9.97 -12.33
CA TYR A 78 -0.95 10.12 -11.39
C TYR A 78 0.20 9.22 -11.80
N THR A 79 1.38 9.83 -11.92
CA THR A 79 2.63 9.15 -12.22
C THR A 79 3.62 9.36 -11.09
N GLN A 80 4.20 8.27 -10.60
CA GLN A 80 5.37 8.27 -9.74
C GLN A 80 6.59 7.82 -10.55
N THR A 81 7.69 8.57 -10.46
CA THR A 81 8.95 8.16 -11.06
C THR A 81 10.00 7.98 -9.96
N ILE A 82 10.52 6.78 -9.81
CA ILE A 82 11.55 6.40 -8.84
C ILE A 82 12.75 5.87 -9.61
N LYS A 83 13.88 6.57 -9.56
CA LYS A 83 15.05 6.26 -10.40
C LYS A 83 14.62 6.27 -11.88
N ASN A 84 14.68 5.12 -12.57
CA ASN A 84 14.30 4.98 -13.98
C ASN A 84 12.98 4.18 -14.15
N MET A 85 12.19 4.04 -13.09
CA MET A 85 10.93 3.31 -13.10
C MET A 85 9.78 4.30 -12.97
N GLU A 86 8.79 4.16 -13.84
CA GLU A 86 7.59 4.97 -13.87
C GLU A 86 6.37 4.10 -13.57
N PHE A 87 5.48 4.60 -12.71
CA PHE A 87 4.23 3.95 -12.30
C PHE A 87 3.08 4.90 -12.59
N THR A 88 2.34 4.62 -13.65
CA THR A 88 1.24 5.49 -14.09
C THR A 88 -0.12 4.84 -13.89
N GLY A 89 -0.99 5.49 -13.14
CA GLY A 89 -2.35 5.05 -12.85
C GLY A 89 -3.31 6.21 -12.71
N ILE A 90 -4.49 5.93 -12.19
CA ILE A 90 -5.50 6.95 -11.88
C ILE A 90 -5.86 6.95 -10.40
N ILE A 91 -6.04 8.14 -9.84
CA ILE A 91 -6.66 8.34 -8.52
C ILE A 91 -8.11 8.72 -8.74
N CYS A 92 -9.03 7.97 -8.17
CA CYS A 92 -10.47 8.19 -8.28
C CYS A 92 -11.22 7.62 -7.07
N ALA A 93 -12.50 7.95 -6.97
CA ALA A 93 -13.43 7.25 -6.11
C ALA A 93 -14.03 6.04 -6.86
N ILE A 94 -14.07 4.89 -6.21
CA ILE A 94 -14.67 3.66 -6.73
C ILE A 94 -15.93 3.32 -5.95
N ASP A 95 -16.88 2.66 -6.62
CA ASP A 95 -18.12 2.19 -6.01
C ASP A 95 -17.85 0.91 -5.18
N LEU A 96 -18.20 0.94 -3.91
CA LEU A 96 -18.05 -0.21 -3.00
C LEU A 96 -18.98 -1.38 -3.34
N ASN A 97 -19.99 -1.19 -4.20
CA ASN A 97 -20.76 -2.30 -4.73
C ASN A 97 -19.93 -3.24 -5.58
N ASP A 98 -18.92 -2.74 -6.32
CA ASP A 98 -17.98 -3.58 -7.06
C ASP A 98 -17.16 -4.50 -6.13
N TYR A 99 -16.85 -4.02 -4.91
CA TYR A 99 -16.21 -4.85 -3.88
C TYR A 99 -17.21 -5.87 -3.28
N LYS A 100 -18.41 -5.44 -2.89
CA LYS A 100 -19.45 -6.30 -2.30
C LYS A 100 -19.88 -7.41 -3.28
N ASN A 101 -19.94 -7.09 -4.57
CA ASN A 101 -20.32 -8.02 -5.65
C ASN A 101 -19.10 -8.82 -6.19
N GLN A 102 -17.96 -8.77 -5.50
CA GLN A 102 -16.75 -9.52 -5.86
C GLN A 102 -16.17 -9.23 -7.25
N LYS A 103 -16.50 -8.10 -7.88
CA LYS A 103 -15.78 -7.60 -9.05
C LYS A 103 -14.38 -7.17 -8.66
N ILE A 104 -14.20 -6.61 -7.45
CA ILE A 104 -12.89 -6.32 -6.86
C ILE A 104 -12.48 -7.52 -6.00
N LYS A 105 -11.46 -8.25 -6.47
CA LYS A 105 -10.96 -9.47 -5.82
C LYS A 105 -10.01 -9.15 -4.67
N VAL A 106 -10.07 -10.01 -3.65
CA VAL A 106 -9.22 -9.94 -2.45
C VAL A 106 -8.34 -11.18 -2.38
N HIS A 107 -7.17 -11.05 -1.80
CA HIS A 107 -6.25 -12.19 -1.55
C HIS A 107 -5.79 -12.26 -0.09
N GLU A 108 -6.24 -11.32 0.74
CA GLU A 108 -5.89 -11.25 2.16
C GLU A 108 -7.14 -11.16 3.04
N LYS A 109 -7.16 -11.97 4.11
CA LYS A 109 -8.17 -11.85 5.17
C LYS A 109 -7.86 -10.67 6.07
N THR A 110 -8.86 -9.86 6.34
CA THR A 110 -8.75 -8.68 7.20
C THR A 110 -9.10 -9.00 8.65
N ILE A 111 -8.60 -8.21 9.58
CA ILE A 111 -8.84 -8.35 11.02
C ILE A 111 -10.02 -7.44 11.39
N GLU A 112 -11.12 -8.02 11.83
CA GLU A 112 -12.37 -7.32 12.12
C GLU A 112 -12.20 -6.12 13.07
N LYS A 113 -11.42 -6.28 14.14
CA LYS A 113 -11.11 -5.18 15.07
C LYS A 113 -10.49 -3.97 14.38
N ARG A 114 -9.61 -4.20 13.40
CA ARG A 114 -9.00 -3.11 12.61
C ARG A 114 -10.00 -2.48 11.65
N GLU A 115 -10.85 -3.28 11.04
CA GLU A 115 -11.91 -2.79 10.16
C GLU A 115 -12.87 -1.85 10.89
N LEU A 116 -13.35 -2.27 12.06
CA LEU A 116 -14.25 -1.46 12.90
C LEU A 116 -13.59 -0.16 13.35
N LEU A 117 -12.29 -0.22 13.70
CA LEU A 117 -11.53 0.97 14.09
C LEU A 117 -11.44 1.98 12.93
N PHE A 118 -11.05 1.54 11.75
CA PHE A 118 -10.94 2.40 10.57
C PHE A 118 -12.31 2.86 10.06
N ALA A 119 -13.35 2.03 10.15
CA ALA A 119 -14.71 2.46 9.84
C ALA A 119 -15.17 3.61 10.74
N LYS A 120 -14.90 3.52 12.05
CA LYS A 120 -15.16 4.60 13.01
C LYS A 120 -14.34 5.87 12.68
N TYR A 121 -13.06 5.70 12.33
CA TYR A 121 -12.22 6.80 11.85
C TYR A 121 -12.86 7.50 10.63
N LEU A 122 -13.22 6.75 9.59
CA LEU A 122 -13.84 7.29 8.37
C LEU A 122 -15.18 7.96 8.66
N SER A 123 -16.02 7.38 9.52
CA SER A 123 -17.33 7.93 9.89
C SER A 123 -17.21 9.30 10.59
N ILE A 124 -16.17 9.53 11.40
CA ILE A 124 -15.96 10.78 12.13
C ILE A 124 -15.22 11.79 11.26
N THR A 125 -14.08 11.39 10.70
CA THR A 125 -13.16 12.33 10.02
C THR A 125 -13.60 12.65 8.59
N LYS A 126 -14.30 11.73 7.91
CA LYS A 126 -14.66 11.82 6.50
C LYS A 126 -13.43 11.96 5.56
N ILE A 127 -12.27 11.45 5.99
CA ILE A 127 -11.01 11.53 5.27
C ILE A 127 -10.57 10.14 4.80
N TYR A 128 -10.25 10.03 3.52
CA TYR A 128 -9.39 8.97 2.98
C TYR A 128 -7.97 9.52 2.87
N ALA A 129 -7.12 9.24 3.85
CA ALA A 129 -5.74 9.73 3.89
C ALA A 129 -4.83 9.01 2.88
N GLU A 130 -5.15 7.76 2.57
CA GLU A 130 -4.43 6.93 1.60
C GLU A 130 -5.39 6.20 0.67
N PRO A 131 -5.10 6.13 -0.64
CA PRO A 131 -5.89 5.32 -1.56
C PRO A 131 -5.66 3.82 -1.35
N VAL A 132 -6.65 3.01 -1.71
CA VAL A 132 -6.46 1.57 -1.91
C VAL A 132 -5.74 1.37 -3.23
N LEU A 133 -4.68 0.58 -3.25
CA LEU A 133 -3.96 0.23 -4.48
C LEU A 133 -4.69 -0.91 -5.18
N ILE A 134 -5.14 -0.65 -6.40
CA ILE A 134 -5.90 -1.60 -7.23
C ILE A 134 -5.19 -1.82 -8.55
N THR A 135 -5.27 -3.03 -9.07
CA THR A 135 -4.70 -3.37 -10.36
C THR A 135 -5.69 -4.14 -11.25
N HIS A 136 -5.39 -4.18 -12.55
CA HIS A 136 -6.14 -4.91 -13.56
C HIS A 136 -5.24 -5.40 -14.69
N ASP A 137 -5.72 -6.39 -15.44
CA ASP A 137 -4.95 -7.00 -16.55
C ASP A 137 -5.03 -6.21 -17.86
N SER A 138 -5.90 -5.19 -17.96
CA SER A 138 -6.03 -4.40 -19.18
C SER A 138 -4.80 -3.52 -19.45
N ASN A 139 -4.39 -3.41 -20.70
CA ASN A 139 -3.30 -2.55 -21.16
C ASN A 139 -3.75 -1.11 -21.47
N TYR A 140 -4.74 -0.59 -20.75
CA TYR A 140 -5.24 0.76 -20.98
C TYR A 140 -4.19 1.81 -20.66
N ALA A 141 -3.89 2.66 -21.64
CA ALA A 141 -2.95 3.76 -21.48
C ALA A 141 -3.66 5.00 -20.92
N TYR A 142 -3.48 5.31 -19.65
CA TYR A 142 -4.06 6.51 -19.05
C TYR A 142 -3.43 7.80 -19.60
N THR A 143 -2.20 7.71 -20.08
CA THR A 143 -1.46 8.83 -20.68
C THR A 143 -2.15 9.47 -21.89
N LYS A 144 -3.05 8.78 -22.56
CA LYS A 144 -3.83 9.35 -23.67
C LYS A 144 -4.82 10.44 -23.23
N HIS A 145 -5.10 10.58 -21.93
CA HIS A 145 -5.98 11.59 -21.38
C HIS A 145 -5.25 12.81 -20.84
N ILE A 146 -3.90 12.81 -20.89
CA ILE A 146 -3.11 13.92 -20.38
C ILE A 146 -2.63 14.84 -21.50
N ASN A 147 -2.55 16.14 -21.18
CA ASN A 147 -1.91 17.16 -21.99
C ASN A 147 -1.31 18.24 -21.07
N LYS A 148 -0.56 19.20 -21.62
CA LYS A 148 0.07 20.24 -20.80
C LYS A 148 -0.95 21.13 -20.08
N ALA A 149 -2.13 21.31 -20.63
CA ALA A 149 -3.15 22.20 -20.06
C ALA A 149 -3.82 21.62 -18.80
N ASN A 150 -3.78 20.30 -18.61
CA ASN A 150 -4.37 19.65 -17.43
C ASN A 150 -3.33 19.11 -16.42
N LEU A 151 -2.04 19.44 -16.60
CA LEU A 151 -1.01 19.21 -15.60
C LEU A 151 -1.30 20.08 -14.37
N LEU A 152 -1.55 19.43 -13.23
CA LEU A 152 -1.85 20.09 -11.98
C LEU A 152 -0.60 20.26 -11.13
N TYR A 153 0.20 19.20 -11.01
CA TYR A 153 1.42 19.20 -10.21
C TYR A 153 2.55 18.44 -10.89
N ASP A 154 3.77 18.96 -10.75
CA ASP A 154 5.04 18.28 -11.06
C ASP A 154 6.04 18.67 -9.97
N PHE A 155 6.35 17.77 -9.06
CA PHE A 155 7.25 18.02 -7.94
C PHE A 155 8.03 16.77 -7.54
N THR A 156 9.10 16.99 -6.78
CA THR A 156 9.97 15.90 -6.30
C THR A 156 10.06 15.96 -4.78
N THR A 157 9.79 14.85 -4.12
CA THR A 157 9.89 14.71 -2.67
C THR A 157 11.35 14.50 -2.21
N GLN A 158 11.61 14.67 -0.91
CA GLN A 158 12.96 14.56 -0.34
C GLN A 158 13.62 13.20 -0.58
N ASP A 159 12.82 12.13 -0.67
CA ASP A 159 13.25 10.76 -1.03
C ASP A 159 13.50 10.58 -2.54
N LYS A 160 13.52 11.67 -3.31
CA LYS A 160 13.82 11.74 -4.76
C LYS A 160 12.79 10.99 -5.63
N VAL A 161 11.54 10.92 -5.17
CA VAL A 161 10.42 10.46 -5.97
C VAL A 161 9.82 11.67 -6.69
N GLN A 162 9.74 11.61 -8.02
CA GLN A 162 9.01 12.61 -8.78
C GLN A 162 7.53 12.22 -8.87
N HIS A 163 6.66 13.20 -8.67
CA HIS A 163 5.21 13.06 -8.70
C HIS A 163 4.63 14.00 -9.76
N LYS A 164 3.90 13.44 -10.72
CA LYS A 164 3.14 14.22 -11.70
C LYS A 164 1.67 13.88 -11.60
N ILE A 165 0.83 14.91 -11.56
CA ILE A 165 -0.61 14.77 -11.42
C ILE A 165 -1.30 15.61 -12.48
N TRP A 166 -2.16 14.97 -13.26
CA TRP A 166 -3.02 15.62 -14.24
C TRP A 166 -4.48 15.49 -13.80
N LYS A 167 -5.22 16.61 -13.89
CA LYS A 167 -6.64 16.66 -13.53
C LYS A 167 -7.51 16.45 -14.77
N ILE A 168 -8.36 15.45 -14.74
CA ILE A 168 -9.36 15.16 -15.77
C ILE A 168 -10.74 15.52 -15.23
N SER A 169 -11.29 16.67 -15.66
CA SER A 169 -12.61 17.16 -15.20
C SER A 169 -13.65 17.21 -16.33
N GLU A 170 -13.24 17.00 -17.59
CA GLU A 170 -14.15 16.97 -18.72
C GLU A 170 -15.04 15.74 -18.69
N LYS A 171 -16.36 15.93 -18.69
CA LYS A 171 -17.35 14.83 -18.64
C LYS A 171 -17.13 13.77 -19.71
N LYS A 172 -16.73 14.17 -20.92
CA LYS A 172 -16.46 13.27 -22.05
C LYS A 172 -15.27 12.34 -21.75
N GLU A 173 -14.19 12.90 -21.21
CA GLU A 173 -13.00 12.10 -20.86
C GLU A 173 -13.25 11.19 -19.66
N ILE A 174 -13.92 11.69 -18.61
CA ILE A 174 -14.36 10.85 -17.48
C ILE A 174 -15.22 9.69 -17.97
N LYS A 175 -16.18 9.94 -18.90
CA LYS A 175 -17.03 8.89 -19.47
C LYS A 175 -16.23 7.83 -20.25
N LYS A 176 -15.18 8.23 -20.97
CA LYS A 176 -14.29 7.26 -21.67
C LYS A 176 -13.58 6.35 -20.67
N ILE A 177 -13.03 6.92 -19.60
CA ILE A 177 -12.35 6.17 -18.54
C ILE A 177 -13.34 5.22 -17.84
N THR A 178 -14.48 5.72 -17.39
CA THR A 178 -15.48 4.90 -16.69
C THR A 178 -16.05 3.79 -17.56
N ASN A 179 -16.29 4.04 -18.85
CA ASN A 179 -16.74 3.00 -19.78
C ASN A 179 -15.68 1.93 -19.98
N HIS A 180 -14.39 2.27 -19.97
CA HIS A 180 -13.34 1.26 -20.01
C HIS A 180 -13.42 0.33 -18.81
N PHE A 181 -13.59 0.86 -17.57
CA PHE A 181 -13.71 0.04 -16.36
C PHE A 181 -14.98 -0.82 -16.29
N LYS A 182 -16.07 -0.41 -16.96
CA LYS A 182 -17.26 -1.26 -17.07
C LYS A 182 -16.99 -2.58 -17.79
N ASN A 183 -16.07 -2.56 -18.76
CA ASN A 183 -15.72 -3.72 -19.57
C ASN A 183 -14.60 -4.58 -18.94
N ILE A 184 -14.03 -4.17 -17.82
CA ILE A 184 -13.07 -4.99 -17.06
C ILE A 184 -13.87 -5.96 -16.19
N GLU A 185 -13.59 -7.24 -16.35
CA GLU A 185 -14.29 -8.30 -15.61
C GLU A 185 -13.93 -8.25 -14.13
N TYR A 186 -12.62 -8.22 -13.82
CA TYR A 186 -12.13 -8.19 -12.44
C TYR A 186 -11.05 -7.14 -12.23
N LEU A 187 -11.09 -6.55 -11.03
CA LEU A 187 -10.06 -5.75 -10.44
C LEU A 187 -9.47 -6.49 -9.24
N TYR A 188 -8.25 -6.18 -8.85
CA TYR A 188 -7.55 -6.88 -7.77
C TYR A 188 -6.96 -5.86 -6.80
N ILE A 189 -7.22 -6.03 -5.51
CA ILE A 189 -6.56 -5.21 -4.49
C ILE A 189 -5.09 -5.66 -4.41
N ALA A 190 -4.16 -4.76 -4.71
CA ALA A 190 -2.74 -5.02 -4.53
C ALA A 190 -2.26 -4.65 -3.12
N ASP A 191 -2.82 -3.57 -2.55
CA ASP A 191 -2.60 -3.16 -1.16
C ASP A 191 -3.81 -2.41 -0.59
N GLY A 192 -3.99 -2.46 0.73
CA GLY A 192 -5.05 -1.73 1.43
C GLY A 192 -6.33 -2.54 1.65
N HIS A 193 -6.27 -3.85 1.81
CA HIS A 193 -7.43 -4.70 2.11
C HIS A 193 -8.23 -4.21 3.32
N HIS A 194 -7.55 -3.80 4.41
CA HIS A 194 -8.20 -3.21 5.58
C HIS A 194 -8.91 -1.89 5.27
N ARG A 195 -8.32 -1.03 4.43
CA ARG A 195 -8.93 0.24 3.98
C ARG A 195 -10.21 -0.01 3.19
N MET A 196 -10.19 -0.95 2.25
CA MET A 196 -11.36 -1.35 1.47
C MET A 196 -12.46 -1.93 2.36
N ALA A 197 -12.14 -2.93 3.19
CA ALA A 197 -13.10 -3.58 4.09
C ALA A 197 -13.71 -2.58 5.08
N SER A 198 -12.91 -1.67 5.65
CA SER A 198 -13.41 -0.62 6.54
C SER A 198 -14.34 0.36 5.85
N SER A 199 -14.01 0.76 4.61
CA SER A 199 -14.86 1.64 3.81
C SER A 199 -16.22 1.01 3.54
N SER A 200 -16.28 -0.30 3.31
CA SER A 200 -17.53 -1.02 3.05
C SER A 200 -18.45 -1.12 4.27
N ARG A 201 -17.95 -0.85 5.47
CA ARG A 201 -18.71 -0.79 6.73
C ARG A 201 -19.29 0.60 7.05
N VAL A 202 -18.90 1.64 6.30
CA VAL A 202 -19.43 2.99 6.49
C VAL A 202 -20.75 3.12 5.73
N THR A 203 -21.84 3.38 6.45
CA THR A 203 -23.22 3.31 5.91
C THR A 203 -23.63 4.52 5.08
N ASP A 204 -23.06 5.69 5.36
CA ASP A 204 -23.39 6.97 4.73
C ASP A 204 -22.52 7.29 3.51
N ASN A 205 -21.67 6.38 3.11
CA ASN A 205 -20.80 6.55 1.95
C ASN A 205 -20.56 5.21 1.26
N ASN A 206 -20.88 5.12 -0.03
CA ASN A 206 -20.62 3.93 -0.84
C ASN A 206 -19.41 4.07 -1.76
N LEU A 207 -18.49 4.98 -1.44
CA LEU A 207 -17.29 5.25 -2.23
C LEU A 207 -16.02 4.98 -1.42
N CYS A 208 -14.97 4.56 -2.12
CA CYS A 208 -13.63 4.42 -1.56
C CYS A 208 -12.61 5.09 -2.47
N LEU A 209 -11.62 5.77 -1.88
CA LEU A 209 -10.50 6.34 -2.63
C LEU A 209 -9.57 5.22 -3.12
N ALA A 210 -9.26 5.20 -4.41
CA ALA A 210 -8.39 4.22 -5.01
C ALA A 210 -7.32 4.86 -5.91
N TYR A 211 -6.14 4.22 -5.95
CA TYR A 211 -5.14 4.40 -6.98
C TYR A 211 -5.13 3.12 -7.82
N ILE A 212 -5.48 3.25 -9.11
CA ILE A 212 -5.66 2.10 -10.00
C ILE A 212 -4.64 2.19 -11.12
N LEU A 213 -3.86 1.12 -11.30
CA LEU A 213 -2.87 1.02 -12.37
C LEU A 213 -2.87 -0.37 -13.01
N PRO A 214 -2.42 -0.47 -14.29
CA PRO A 214 -2.30 -1.76 -14.96
C PRO A 214 -1.31 -2.68 -14.25
N LYS A 215 -1.57 -3.98 -14.25
CA LYS A 215 -0.69 -5.00 -13.63
C LYS A 215 0.75 -4.92 -14.13
N LYS A 216 0.97 -4.57 -15.38
CA LYS A 216 2.31 -4.39 -15.96
C LYS A 216 3.13 -3.27 -15.31
N GLU A 217 2.47 -2.29 -14.69
CA GLU A 217 3.11 -1.19 -13.95
C GLU A 217 3.47 -1.61 -12.52
N LEU A 218 2.89 -2.71 -12.00
CA LEU A 218 3.20 -3.18 -10.65
C LEU A 218 4.53 -3.92 -10.62
N GLN A 219 5.33 -3.62 -9.61
CA GLN A 219 6.52 -4.37 -9.29
C GLN A 219 6.36 -4.99 -7.90
N ILE A 220 6.61 -6.28 -7.81
CA ILE A 220 6.62 -7.01 -6.54
C ILE A 220 8.06 -7.10 -6.06
N TYR A 221 8.35 -6.43 -4.95
CA TYR A 221 9.66 -6.52 -4.31
C TYR A 221 9.72 -7.71 -3.35
N PRO A 222 10.90 -8.30 -3.15
CA PRO A 222 11.09 -9.31 -2.11
C PRO A 222 10.73 -8.73 -0.74
N PHE A 223 9.91 -9.44 0.01
CA PHE A 223 9.56 -9.08 1.38
C PHE A 223 10.28 -10.03 2.32
N HIS A 224 11.44 -9.60 2.79
CA HIS A 224 12.33 -10.46 3.55
C HIS A 224 11.83 -10.71 4.98
N ARG A 225 12.16 -11.87 5.53
CA ARG A 225 11.85 -12.28 6.89
C ARG A 225 13.14 -12.50 7.66
N ALA A 226 13.32 -11.80 8.76
CA ALA A 226 14.31 -12.14 9.76
C ALA A 226 13.66 -13.07 10.79
N VAL A 227 14.23 -14.25 10.99
CA VAL A 227 13.73 -15.27 11.94
C VAL A 227 14.68 -15.33 13.13
N THR A 228 14.13 -15.12 14.33
CA THR A 228 14.84 -15.36 15.59
C THR A 228 14.50 -16.76 16.09
N THR A 229 15.51 -17.53 16.49
CA THR A 229 15.33 -18.90 16.96
C THR A 229 16.16 -19.16 18.20
N LYS A 230 15.73 -20.15 19.00
CA LYS A 230 16.48 -20.68 20.15
C LYS A 230 17.40 -21.85 19.79
N TYR A 231 17.35 -22.32 18.54
CA TYR A 231 18.24 -23.39 18.10
C TYR A 231 19.68 -22.92 18.08
N PRO A 232 20.64 -23.76 18.50
CA PRO A 232 22.06 -23.53 18.30
C PRO A 232 22.37 -23.28 16.81
N SER A 233 23.33 -22.44 16.55
CA SER A 233 23.69 -22.04 15.17
C SER A 233 24.07 -23.22 14.29
N GLU A 234 24.76 -24.20 14.85
CA GLU A 234 25.19 -25.44 14.19
C GLU A 234 24.03 -26.33 13.75
N ASP A 235 22.89 -26.27 14.44
CA ASP A 235 21.75 -27.14 14.18
C ASP A 235 20.85 -26.61 13.05
N ILE A 236 20.88 -25.30 12.77
CA ILE A 236 19.93 -24.67 11.85
C ILE A 236 20.05 -25.25 10.44
N ILE A 237 21.26 -25.29 9.89
CA ILE A 237 21.50 -25.85 8.54
C ILE A 237 21.15 -27.34 8.50
N THR A 238 21.51 -28.09 9.54
CA THR A 238 21.20 -29.52 9.65
C THR A 238 19.69 -29.76 9.64
N LYS A 239 18.93 -28.98 10.42
CA LYS A 239 17.46 -29.05 10.45
C LYS A 239 16.82 -28.72 9.10
N ILE A 240 17.33 -27.71 8.41
CA ILE A 240 16.82 -27.35 7.07
C ILE A 240 17.13 -28.47 6.07
N ARG A 241 18.31 -29.10 6.14
CA ARG A 241 18.70 -30.23 5.29
C ARG A 241 17.88 -31.49 5.50
N GLN A 242 17.29 -31.68 6.69
CA GLN A 242 16.39 -32.81 6.96
C GLN A 242 15.07 -32.74 6.18
N THR A 243 14.66 -31.55 5.78
CA THR A 243 13.37 -31.34 5.10
C THR A 243 13.52 -30.86 3.65
N THR A 244 14.70 -30.37 3.27
CA THR A 244 14.94 -29.76 1.96
C THR A 244 16.39 -29.93 1.51
N GLN A 245 16.65 -29.77 0.21
CA GLN A 245 18.01 -29.69 -0.32
C GLN A 245 18.57 -28.28 -0.18
N VAL A 246 19.68 -28.14 0.55
CA VAL A 246 20.36 -26.86 0.81
C VAL A 246 21.70 -26.81 0.07
N GLN A 247 21.90 -25.77 -0.72
CA GLN A 247 23.14 -25.50 -1.44
C GLN A 247 23.73 -24.15 -1.02
N TYR A 248 25.05 -24.09 -0.91
CA TYR A 248 25.77 -22.82 -0.72
C TYR A 248 25.77 -22.04 -2.03
N ILE A 249 25.54 -20.74 -1.96
CA ILE A 249 25.63 -19.82 -3.09
C ILE A 249 26.51 -18.61 -2.73
N LYS A 250 27.25 -18.06 -3.68
CA LYS A 250 28.17 -16.91 -3.41
C LYS A 250 27.42 -15.62 -3.09
N LYS A 251 26.24 -15.41 -3.73
CA LYS A 251 25.41 -14.22 -3.59
C LYS A 251 23.96 -14.56 -3.94
N PRO A 252 22.97 -13.78 -3.49
CA PRO A 252 21.58 -14.00 -3.84
C PRO A 252 21.35 -13.80 -5.34
N THR A 253 20.42 -14.58 -5.87
CA THR A 253 20.05 -14.58 -7.30
C THR A 253 18.89 -13.61 -7.52
N LYS A 254 19.05 -12.69 -8.47
CA LYS A 254 17.94 -11.80 -8.85
C LYS A 254 16.80 -12.64 -9.46
N ASN A 255 15.59 -12.46 -8.94
CA ASN A 255 14.39 -13.21 -9.36
C ASN A 255 14.54 -14.75 -9.19
N SER A 256 15.17 -15.19 -8.11
CA SER A 256 15.29 -16.62 -7.78
C SER A 256 13.92 -17.29 -7.72
N LYS A 257 13.82 -18.50 -8.27
CA LYS A 257 12.68 -19.40 -8.12
C LYS A 257 12.79 -20.26 -6.85
N ASN A 258 13.91 -20.17 -6.16
CA ASN A 258 14.20 -20.88 -4.91
C ASN A 258 14.11 -19.93 -3.73
N ILE A 259 13.92 -20.48 -2.54
CA ILE A 259 14.06 -19.73 -1.29
C ILE A 259 15.54 -19.56 -1.03
N GLU A 260 15.98 -18.33 -0.84
CA GLU A 260 17.37 -18.02 -0.50
C GLU A 260 17.41 -17.36 0.88
N PHE A 261 18.41 -17.73 1.69
CA PHE A 261 18.55 -17.16 3.02
C PHE A 261 20.02 -16.89 3.36
N TYR A 262 20.21 -15.89 4.23
CA TYR A 262 21.51 -15.47 4.72
C TYR A 262 21.69 -15.96 6.16
N PHE A 263 22.77 -16.68 6.42
CA PHE A 263 23.07 -17.21 7.73
C PHE A 263 24.58 -17.34 7.94
N GLN A 264 25.10 -16.94 9.11
CA GLN A 264 26.52 -17.00 9.44
C GLN A 264 27.45 -16.45 8.32
N LYS A 265 27.12 -15.26 7.82
CA LYS A 265 27.88 -14.57 6.74
C LYS A 265 27.92 -15.33 5.40
N LYS A 266 27.03 -16.29 5.19
CA LYS A 266 26.94 -17.09 3.96
C LYS A 266 25.52 -17.06 3.41
N TRP A 267 25.43 -17.19 2.10
CA TRP A 267 24.14 -17.34 1.40
C TRP A 267 23.89 -18.81 1.07
N TYR A 268 22.64 -19.19 1.17
CA TYR A 268 22.18 -20.53 0.87
C TYR A 268 20.94 -20.48 -0.01
N SER A 269 20.80 -21.42 -0.92
CA SER A 269 19.61 -21.66 -1.72
C SER A 269 18.96 -22.96 -1.28
N VAL A 270 17.64 -22.95 -1.14
CA VAL A 270 16.85 -24.12 -0.77
C VAL A 270 16.01 -24.54 -1.96
N ASN A 271 16.23 -25.76 -2.44
CA ASN A 271 15.39 -26.36 -3.45
C ASN A 271 14.09 -26.85 -2.79
N THR A 272 12.96 -26.32 -3.22
CA THR A 272 11.65 -26.61 -2.65
C THR A 272 10.86 -27.55 -3.54
N GLU A 273 10.06 -28.42 -2.93
CA GLU A 273 9.18 -29.33 -3.67
C GLU A 273 8.16 -28.56 -4.52
N ILE A 274 7.88 -29.11 -5.70
CA ILE A 274 6.78 -28.64 -6.54
C ILE A 274 5.51 -29.38 -6.13
N ARG A 275 4.44 -28.63 -5.88
CA ARG A 275 3.13 -29.18 -5.51
C ARG A 275 2.13 -29.00 -6.66
N LYS A 276 1.02 -29.76 -6.60
CA LYS A 276 -0.03 -29.72 -7.63
C LYS A 276 -0.78 -28.39 -7.66
N ASP A 277 -1.02 -27.80 -6.49
CA ASP A 277 -1.71 -26.51 -6.40
C ASP A 277 -0.77 -25.35 -6.76
N ALA A 278 -1.24 -24.45 -7.62
CA ALA A 278 -0.48 -23.26 -8.04
C ALA A 278 -0.16 -22.31 -6.87
N LEU A 279 -1.08 -22.17 -5.91
CA LEU A 279 -0.89 -21.32 -4.73
C LEU A 279 0.19 -21.90 -3.82
N ASP A 280 0.24 -23.22 -3.64
CA ASP A 280 1.28 -23.90 -2.85
C ASP A 280 2.68 -23.71 -3.46
N ASN A 281 2.76 -23.43 -4.76
CA ASN A 281 4.02 -23.17 -5.45
C ASN A 281 4.53 -21.74 -5.36
N LEU A 282 3.75 -20.81 -4.79
CA LEU A 282 4.25 -19.48 -4.48
C LEU A 282 5.37 -19.58 -3.43
N LEU A 283 6.47 -18.85 -3.63
CA LEU A 283 7.64 -18.89 -2.73
C LEU A 283 7.28 -18.58 -1.28
N VAL A 284 6.32 -17.70 -1.03
CA VAL A 284 5.83 -17.39 0.32
C VAL A 284 5.17 -18.60 0.98
N ASN A 285 4.37 -19.36 0.24
CA ASN A 285 3.71 -20.56 0.77
C ASN A 285 4.69 -21.71 0.93
N LYS A 286 5.64 -21.87 0.03
CA LYS A 286 6.75 -22.82 0.16
C LYS A 286 7.60 -22.50 1.40
N LEU A 287 7.99 -21.24 1.61
CA LEU A 287 8.70 -20.79 2.79
C LEU A 287 7.95 -21.15 4.05
N LEU A 288 6.67 -20.80 4.13
CA LEU A 288 5.84 -21.09 5.29
C LEU A 288 5.71 -22.60 5.54
N ASN A 289 5.34 -23.36 4.51
CA ASN A 289 4.96 -24.76 4.66
C ASN A 289 6.14 -25.74 4.76
N GLN A 290 7.28 -25.41 4.10
CA GLN A 290 8.43 -26.33 4.03
C GLN A 290 9.58 -25.93 4.98
N ILE A 291 9.60 -24.67 5.46
CA ILE A 291 10.68 -24.19 6.34
C ILE A 291 10.13 -23.63 7.66
N LEU A 292 9.28 -22.62 7.63
CA LEU A 292 8.90 -21.91 8.86
C LEU A 292 8.06 -22.77 9.80
N LYS A 293 7.07 -23.50 9.28
CA LYS A 293 6.25 -24.41 10.11
C LYS A 293 7.02 -25.60 10.64
N PRO A 294 7.66 -26.44 9.79
CA PRO A 294 8.26 -27.69 10.28
C PRO A 294 9.53 -27.46 11.10
N ILE A 295 10.33 -26.42 10.80
CA ILE A 295 11.64 -26.21 11.45
C ILE A 295 11.53 -25.24 12.62
N PHE A 296 10.85 -24.10 12.44
CA PHE A 296 10.79 -23.03 13.43
C PHE A 296 9.47 -22.98 14.21
N ASN A 297 8.53 -23.88 13.93
CA ASN A 297 7.17 -23.91 14.51
C ASN A 297 6.41 -22.58 14.34
N ILE A 298 6.66 -21.88 13.24
CA ILE A 298 5.98 -20.64 12.90
C ILE A 298 4.79 -20.98 12.00
N LYS A 299 3.58 -21.01 12.57
CA LYS A 299 2.34 -21.36 11.85
C LYS A 299 1.68 -20.14 11.19
N ASP A 300 1.87 -18.97 11.75
CA ASP A 300 1.37 -17.69 11.26
C ASP A 300 2.46 -16.63 11.36
N GLU A 301 2.93 -16.16 10.20
CA GLU A 301 4.01 -15.17 10.12
C GLU A 301 3.62 -13.81 10.71
N ARG A 302 2.32 -13.44 10.68
CA ARG A 302 1.84 -12.09 11.04
C ARG A 302 1.83 -11.84 12.55
N ASN A 303 1.57 -12.89 13.32
CA ASN A 303 1.39 -12.79 14.76
C ASN A 303 2.53 -13.46 15.55
N ASN A 304 3.61 -13.88 14.88
CA ASN A 304 4.71 -14.58 15.52
C ASN A 304 5.82 -13.62 15.93
N LYS A 305 6.11 -13.55 17.23
CA LYS A 305 7.16 -12.68 17.80
C LYS A 305 8.59 -13.01 17.37
N ASN A 306 8.81 -14.22 16.83
CA ASN A 306 10.12 -14.67 16.36
C ASN A 306 10.36 -14.33 14.88
N ILE A 307 9.45 -13.62 14.23
CA ILE A 307 9.59 -13.17 12.85
C ILE A 307 9.48 -11.65 12.79
N ARG A 308 10.35 -11.04 12.01
CA ARG A 308 10.32 -9.62 11.68
C ARG A 308 10.45 -9.47 10.17
N PHE A 309 9.60 -8.65 9.59
CA PHE A 309 9.68 -8.25 8.19
C PHE A 309 10.71 -7.12 8.02
N ILE A 310 11.55 -7.18 6.97
CA ILE A 310 12.64 -6.26 6.68
C ILE A 310 12.70 -5.94 5.19
#